data_196037bed42e43a7d19e3e8a869c483d
#
_entry.id   196037bed42e43a7d19e3e8a869c483d
#
_cell.length_a   1.000
_cell.length_b   1.000
_cell.length_c   1.000
_cell.angle_alpha   90.00
_cell.angle_beta   90.00
_cell.angle_gamma   90.00
#
_symmetry.space_group_name_H-M   'P 1'
#
loop_
_entity.id
_entity.type
_entity.pdbx_description
1 polymer ?
#
loop_
_entity_poly.entity_id
_entity_poly.type
_entity_poly.pdbx_seq_one_letter_code
_entity_poly.pdbx_strand_id
1 'polypeptide(L)'
;MNIFKNLKGHFCTITHHKMLVMKTCFKVGLYKQGLLHDLSKYTPIEFIPGIIYYQGDRSPINREKELKNCSRGWLHHKGRNLHHFEYWIDYSINPGGKLVGMKMPKKYVAEMVIDRISASKNYLKEQYNDGSALAYYLNGRHMMLIDDEADYLARYLLTMLDMRGDRKSTRLNSSHKHRSRMPSSA
;
A
#
# COMPACT_ATOMS: atom_id res chain seq x y z
N MET A 1 22.54 -17.43 -2.75
CA MET A 1 21.77 -16.35 -2.10
C MET A 1 22.67 -15.66 -1.08
N ASN A 2 22.87 -14.34 -1.20
CA ASN A 2 23.66 -13.59 -0.21
C ASN A 2 22.75 -13.12 0.92
N ILE A 3 22.71 -13.85 2.03
CA ILE A 3 21.77 -13.61 3.13
C ILE A 3 21.98 -12.24 3.80
N PHE A 4 23.22 -11.75 3.89
CA PHE A 4 23.53 -10.44 4.45
C PHE A 4 23.01 -9.30 3.59
N LYS A 5 23.11 -9.43 2.24
CA LYS A 5 22.54 -8.48 1.30
C LYS A 5 21.01 -8.44 1.43
N ASN A 6 20.37 -9.60 1.52
CA ASN A 6 18.91 -9.71 1.69
C ASN A 6 18.45 -9.16 3.04
N LEU A 7 19.17 -9.45 4.12
CA LEU A 7 18.89 -8.90 5.46
C LEU A 7 18.88 -7.37 5.44
N LYS A 8 19.96 -6.77 4.94
CA LYS A 8 20.07 -5.31 4.82
C LYS A 8 18.98 -4.74 3.91
N GLY A 9 18.79 -5.35 2.74
CA GLY A 9 17.80 -4.92 1.76
C GLY A 9 16.38 -4.97 2.31
N HIS A 10 15.99 -6.10 2.90
CA HIS A 10 14.67 -6.27 3.50
C HIS A 10 14.43 -5.29 4.65
N PHE A 11 15.38 -5.18 5.58
CA PHE A 11 15.29 -4.22 6.70
C PHE A 11 15.13 -2.77 6.22
N CYS A 12 15.94 -2.33 5.25
CA CYS A 12 15.83 -0.99 4.68
C CYS A 12 14.47 -0.79 3.99
N THR A 13 13.98 -1.79 3.25
CA THR A 13 12.70 -1.70 2.53
C THR A 13 11.52 -1.54 3.47
N ILE A 14 11.40 -2.38 4.52
CA ILE A 14 10.29 -2.29 5.48
C ILE A 14 10.37 -1.03 6.34
N THR A 15 11.58 -0.60 6.70
CA THR A 15 11.78 0.62 7.50
C THR A 15 11.46 1.88 6.68
N HIS A 16 11.91 1.95 5.43
CA HIS A 16 11.56 3.06 4.55
C HIS A 16 10.05 3.15 4.30
N HIS A 17 9.41 2.01 4.02
CA HIS A 17 7.96 1.93 3.88
C HIS A 17 7.23 2.44 5.14
N LYS A 18 7.61 1.93 6.32
CA LYS A 18 7.05 2.38 7.61
C LYS A 18 7.17 3.89 7.80
N MET A 19 8.32 4.48 7.46
CA MET A 19 8.52 5.93 7.56
C MET A 19 7.63 6.73 6.62
N LEU A 20 7.40 6.24 5.39
CA LEU A 20 6.45 6.84 4.44
C LEU A 20 5.01 6.83 4.99
N VAL A 21 4.58 5.69 5.51
CA VAL A 21 3.24 5.55 6.11
C VAL A 21 3.11 6.47 7.33
N MET A 22 4.05 6.42 8.27
CA MET A 22 4.04 7.25 9.47
C MET A 22 3.96 8.73 9.15
N LYS A 23 4.80 9.22 8.24
CA LYS A 23 4.80 10.63 7.79
C LYS A 23 3.46 11.05 7.19
N THR A 24 2.82 10.16 6.43
CA THR A 24 1.54 10.46 5.79
C THR A 24 0.38 10.38 6.79
N CYS A 25 0.38 9.38 7.66
CA CYS A 25 -0.59 9.25 8.75
C CYS A 25 -0.58 10.47 9.68
N PHE A 26 0.59 10.99 10.02
CA PHE A 26 0.73 12.19 10.87
C PHE A 26 0.11 13.43 10.23
N LYS A 27 0.23 13.59 8.91
CA LYS A 27 -0.38 14.72 8.18
C LYS A 27 -1.92 14.74 8.24
N VAL A 28 -2.53 13.59 8.50
CA VAL A 28 -3.99 13.43 8.56
C VAL A 28 -4.49 13.12 9.97
N GLY A 29 -3.64 13.29 11.01
CA GLY A 29 -4.01 13.09 12.42
C GLY A 29 -4.10 11.64 12.89
N LEU A 30 -3.64 10.67 12.09
CA LEU A 30 -3.62 9.24 12.42
C LEU A 30 -2.33 8.84 13.15
N TYR A 31 -2.02 9.52 14.26
CA TYR A 31 -0.73 9.36 14.97
C TYR A 31 -0.48 7.93 15.45
N LYS A 32 -1.48 7.33 16.12
CA LYS A 32 -1.38 5.97 16.65
C LYS A 32 -1.15 4.96 15.52
N GLN A 33 -1.92 5.06 14.45
CA GLN A 33 -1.76 4.20 13.28
C GLN A 33 -0.36 4.34 12.67
N GLY A 34 0.10 5.56 12.45
CA GLY A 34 1.44 5.78 11.89
C GLY A 34 2.58 5.24 12.74
N LEU A 35 2.48 5.36 14.09
CA LEU A 35 3.50 4.82 15.00
C LEU A 35 3.50 3.29 15.02
N LEU A 36 2.32 2.67 15.07
CA LEU A 36 2.19 1.22 15.24
C LEU A 36 2.13 0.45 13.93
N HIS A 37 2.03 1.15 12.79
CA HIS A 37 1.93 0.53 11.48
C HIS A 37 3.02 -0.52 11.27
N ASP A 38 2.61 -1.72 10.92
CA ASP A 38 3.49 -2.82 10.50
C ASP A 38 4.64 -3.19 11.46
N LEU A 39 4.51 -2.89 12.75
CA LEU A 39 5.52 -3.33 13.73
C LEU A 39 5.70 -4.85 13.74
N SER A 40 4.67 -5.60 13.37
CA SER A 40 4.73 -7.06 13.25
C SER A 40 5.78 -7.54 12.24
N LYS A 41 6.10 -6.75 11.21
CA LYS A 41 7.14 -7.06 10.20
C LYS A 41 8.55 -7.24 10.78
N TYR A 42 8.80 -6.72 11.97
CA TYR A 42 10.08 -6.89 12.67
C TYR A 42 10.10 -8.13 13.58
N THR A 43 9.00 -8.86 13.70
CA THR A 43 8.96 -10.13 14.44
C THR A 43 9.59 -11.25 13.61
N PRO A 44 10.23 -12.25 14.26
CA PRO A 44 10.90 -13.35 13.54
C PRO A 44 9.98 -14.07 12.53
N ILE A 45 8.70 -14.22 12.85
CA ILE A 45 7.73 -14.95 12.01
C ILE A 45 7.46 -14.25 10.65
N GLU A 46 7.62 -12.92 10.57
CA GLU A 46 7.50 -12.16 9.34
C GLU A 46 8.88 -11.78 8.77
N PHE A 47 9.82 -11.42 9.64
CA PHE A 47 11.12 -10.91 9.24
C PHE A 47 12.00 -11.98 8.57
N ILE A 48 12.05 -13.21 9.14
CA ILE A 48 12.87 -14.29 8.59
C ILE A 48 12.41 -14.71 7.18
N PRO A 49 11.12 -15.01 6.92
CA PRO A 49 10.64 -15.23 5.56
C PRO A 49 10.90 -14.02 4.64
N GLY A 50 10.76 -12.81 5.19
CA GLY A 50 11.07 -11.58 4.48
C GLY A 50 12.50 -11.55 3.92
N ILE A 51 13.49 -12.02 4.68
CA ILE A 51 14.89 -12.13 4.23
C ILE A 51 15.07 -13.24 3.21
N ILE A 52 14.47 -14.41 3.47
CA ILE A 52 14.62 -15.60 2.61
C ILE A 52 14.07 -15.34 1.19
N TYR A 53 12.91 -14.69 1.11
CA TYR A 53 12.20 -14.45 -0.16
C TYR A 53 12.42 -13.05 -0.72
N TYR A 54 13.36 -12.27 -0.17
CA TYR A 54 13.65 -10.92 -0.63
C TYR A 54 14.16 -10.88 -2.07
N GLN A 55 13.55 -10.01 -2.90
CA GLN A 55 13.93 -9.78 -4.30
C GLN A 55 14.29 -8.31 -4.57
N GLY A 56 13.78 -7.37 -3.76
CA GLY A 56 14.07 -5.94 -3.86
C GLY A 56 13.05 -5.11 -4.66
N ASP A 57 12.34 -5.74 -5.59
CA ASP A 57 11.41 -5.11 -6.52
C ASP A 57 9.93 -5.33 -6.16
N ARG A 58 9.66 -6.29 -5.29
CA ARG A 58 8.31 -6.64 -4.84
C ARG A 58 8.28 -7.24 -3.44
N SER A 59 7.06 -7.42 -2.91
CA SER A 59 6.88 -8.01 -1.58
C SER A 59 7.41 -9.46 -1.52
N PRO A 60 8.23 -9.82 -0.52
CA PRO A 60 8.69 -11.19 -0.28
C PRO A 60 7.55 -12.20 -0.08
N ILE A 61 6.41 -11.75 0.43
CA ILE A 61 5.18 -12.54 0.63
C ILE A 61 4.70 -13.18 -0.67
N ASN A 62 4.75 -12.42 -1.79
CA ASN A 62 4.35 -12.95 -3.10
C ASN A 62 5.26 -14.11 -3.52
N ARG A 63 6.57 -13.94 -3.33
CA ARG A 63 7.54 -14.99 -3.65
C ARG A 63 7.38 -16.24 -2.78
N GLU A 64 7.08 -16.05 -1.49
CA GLU A 64 6.77 -17.18 -0.60
C GLU A 64 5.51 -17.93 -1.08
N LYS A 65 4.44 -17.20 -1.44
CA LYS A 65 3.21 -17.81 -1.98
C LYS A 65 3.43 -18.55 -3.29
N GLU A 66 4.21 -18.00 -4.21
CA GLU A 66 4.56 -18.66 -5.49
C GLU A 66 5.26 -20.00 -5.27
N LEU A 67 6.12 -20.10 -4.27
CA LEU A 67 6.93 -21.30 -4.02
C LEU A 67 6.25 -22.31 -3.10
N LYS A 68 5.37 -21.84 -2.18
CA LYS A 68 4.79 -22.70 -1.13
C LYS A 68 3.26 -22.72 -1.13
N ASN A 69 2.62 -22.06 -2.08
CA ASN A 69 1.16 -21.84 -2.17
C ASN A 69 0.54 -21.15 -0.94
N CYS A 70 1.35 -20.75 0.05
CA CYS A 70 0.92 -20.02 1.24
C CYS A 70 2.07 -19.16 1.78
N SER A 71 1.74 -18.22 2.65
CA SER A 71 2.72 -17.45 3.42
C SER A 71 2.29 -17.39 4.89
N ARG A 72 3.09 -17.99 5.77
CA ARG A 72 2.86 -17.91 7.23
C ARG A 72 3.10 -16.49 7.74
N GLY A 73 4.10 -15.80 7.18
CA GLY A 73 4.33 -14.38 7.47
C GLY A 73 3.11 -13.54 7.13
N TRP A 74 2.46 -13.78 5.98
CA TRP A 74 1.23 -13.07 5.60
C TRP A 74 0.05 -13.37 6.54
N LEU A 75 -0.16 -14.64 6.88
CA LEU A 75 -1.23 -15.02 7.81
C LEU A 75 -1.06 -14.34 9.18
N HIS A 76 0.18 -14.30 9.69
CA HIS A 76 0.50 -13.59 10.92
C HIS A 76 0.27 -12.08 10.76
N HIS A 77 0.72 -11.50 9.65
CA HIS A 77 0.63 -10.07 9.36
C HIS A 77 -0.82 -9.59 9.28
N LYS A 78 -1.61 -10.19 8.39
CA LYS A 78 -3.02 -9.79 8.18
C LYS A 78 -3.88 -9.99 9.42
N GLY A 79 -3.57 -10.97 10.27
CA GLY A 79 -4.31 -11.23 11.51
C GLY A 79 -4.00 -10.27 12.67
N ARG A 80 -3.01 -9.36 12.52
CA ARG A 80 -2.60 -8.39 13.54
C ARG A 80 -2.72 -6.94 13.10
N ASN A 81 -2.82 -6.70 11.82
CA ASN A 81 -2.82 -5.36 11.24
C ASN A 81 -4.21 -5.00 10.72
N LEU A 82 -4.92 -4.19 11.49
CA LEU A 82 -6.33 -3.82 11.26
C LEU A 82 -6.55 -3.00 9.96
N HIS A 83 -5.49 -2.50 9.34
CA HIS A 83 -5.58 -1.82 8.04
C HIS A 83 -5.65 -2.79 6.86
N HIS A 84 -5.49 -4.09 7.07
CA HIS A 84 -5.74 -5.12 6.05
C HIS A 84 -7.20 -5.53 6.04
N PHE A 85 -7.87 -5.43 4.89
CA PHE A 85 -9.29 -5.80 4.76
C PHE A 85 -9.52 -7.28 5.08
N GLU A 86 -8.53 -8.14 4.88
CA GLU A 86 -8.57 -9.57 5.18
C GLU A 86 -8.72 -9.89 6.69
N TYR A 87 -8.40 -8.93 7.56
CA TYR A 87 -8.71 -9.02 8.99
C TYR A 87 -10.22 -8.98 9.24
N TRP A 88 -10.98 -8.30 8.38
CA TRP A 88 -12.40 -8.02 8.51
C TRP A 88 -13.28 -8.99 7.71
N ILE A 89 -12.80 -10.21 7.44
CA ILE A 89 -13.57 -11.24 6.73
C ILE A 89 -14.10 -12.23 7.76
N ASP A 90 -15.42 -12.47 7.73
CA ASP A 90 -16.10 -13.42 8.59
C ASP A 90 -17.28 -14.08 7.88
N TYR A 91 -17.88 -15.09 8.51
CA TYR A 91 -19.08 -15.73 8.01
C TYR A 91 -20.30 -14.86 8.23
N SER A 92 -21.15 -14.76 7.19
CA SER A 92 -22.49 -14.21 7.35
C SER A 92 -23.34 -15.14 8.20
N ILE A 93 -24.11 -14.58 9.15
CA ILE A 93 -25.12 -15.32 9.93
C ILE A 93 -26.40 -15.58 9.14
N ASN A 94 -26.53 -15.03 7.93
CA ASN A 94 -27.68 -15.26 7.07
C ASN A 94 -27.72 -16.70 6.55
N PRO A 95 -28.91 -17.25 6.24
CA PRO A 95 -29.04 -18.59 5.67
C PRO A 95 -28.17 -18.75 4.42
N GLY A 96 -27.25 -19.72 4.45
CA GLY A 96 -26.29 -19.97 3.37
C GLY A 96 -24.85 -19.58 3.68
N GLY A 97 -24.56 -18.98 4.85
CA GLY A 97 -23.22 -18.87 5.48
C GLY A 97 -22.03 -18.57 4.58
N LYS A 98 -22.07 -17.53 3.76
CA LYS A 98 -20.95 -17.15 2.90
C LYS A 98 -19.95 -16.29 3.67
N LEU A 99 -18.66 -16.37 3.30
CA LEU A 99 -17.65 -15.39 3.71
C LEU A 99 -18.00 -14.02 3.15
N VAL A 100 -17.96 -13.00 4.00
CA VAL A 100 -18.27 -11.61 3.65
C VAL A 100 -17.25 -10.66 4.28
N GLY A 101 -17.07 -9.50 3.65
CA GLY A 101 -16.36 -8.39 4.26
C GLY A 101 -17.21 -7.74 5.34
N MET A 102 -16.68 -7.67 6.56
CA MET A 102 -17.30 -6.99 7.68
C MET A 102 -16.92 -5.52 7.68
N LYS A 103 -17.75 -4.69 8.35
CA LYS A 103 -17.56 -3.23 8.40
C LYS A 103 -16.20 -2.85 8.97
N MET A 104 -15.39 -2.22 8.14
CA MET A 104 -14.05 -1.73 8.49
C MET A 104 -14.14 -0.26 8.96
N PRO A 105 -13.66 0.08 10.17
CA PRO A 105 -13.68 1.47 10.64
C PRO A 105 -12.88 2.41 9.73
N LYS A 106 -13.42 3.60 9.44
CA LYS A 106 -12.85 4.58 8.48
C LYS A 106 -11.37 4.91 8.71
N LYS A 107 -10.91 4.94 9.96
CA LYS A 107 -9.49 5.17 10.30
C LYS A 107 -8.57 4.08 9.75
N TYR A 108 -9.01 2.84 9.71
CA TYR A 108 -8.24 1.73 9.16
C TYR A 108 -8.36 1.68 7.63
N VAL A 109 -9.49 2.09 7.06
CA VAL A 109 -9.59 2.29 5.60
C VAL A 109 -8.61 3.38 5.16
N ALA A 110 -8.52 4.50 5.89
CA ALA A 110 -7.56 5.55 5.60
C ALA A 110 -6.10 5.06 5.74
N GLU A 111 -5.80 4.27 6.78
CA GLU A 111 -4.49 3.64 6.96
C GLU A 111 -4.18 2.67 5.81
N MET A 112 -5.13 1.82 5.38
CA MET A 112 -5.01 0.93 4.23
C MET A 112 -4.68 1.70 2.93
N VAL A 113 -5.35 2.83 2.70
CA VAL A 113 -5.09 3.67 1.53
C VAL A 113 -3.68 4.28 1.59
N ILE A 114 -3.28 4.80 2.75
CA ILE A 114 -1.94 5.37 2.96
C ILE A 114 -0.87 4.29 2.79
N ASP A 115 -1.11 3.08 3.30
CA ASP A 115 -0.23 1.92 3.12
C ASP A 115 -0.01 1.61 1.63
N ARG A 116 -1.09 1.50 0.84
CA ARG A 116 -1.03 1.23 -0.62
C ARG A 116 -0.27 2.33 -1.37
N ILE A 117 -0.52 3.60 -1.05
CA ILE A 117 0.22 4.73 -1.63
C ILE A 117 1.71 4.63 -1.29
N SER A 118 2.03 4.34 -0.03
CA SER A 118 3.41 4.23 0.45
C SER A 118 4.12 3.02 -0.14
N ALA A 119 3.43 1.89 -0.29
CA ALA A 119 3.95 0.69 -0.97
C ALA A 119 4.26 0.99 -2.44
N SER A 120 3.33 1.65 -3.16
CA SER A 120 3.54 2.05 -4.55
C SER A 120 4.78 2.96 -4.68
N LYS A 121 4.95 3.96 -3.82
CA LYS A 121 6.15 4.81 -3.79
C LYS A 121 7.42 4.02 -3.51
N ASN A 122 7.36 3.10 -2.57
CA ASN A 122 8.51 2.31 -2.14
C ASN A 122 9.04 1.36 -3.23
N TYR A 123 8.12 0.74 -4.00
CA TYR A 123 8.49 -0.22 -5.04
C TYR A 123 8.68 0.42 -6.41
N LEU A 124 7.86 1.38 -6.81
CA LEU A 124 7.94 2.03 -8.13
C LEU A 124 9.01 3.14 -8.20
N LYS A 125 9.37 3.72 -7.07
CA LYS A 125 10.40 4.78 -6.99
C LYS A 125 10.13 5.92 -7.98
N GLU A 126 11.01 6.11 -8.96
CA GLU A 126 10.89 7.16 -9.99
C GLU A 126 9.71 6.92 -10.96
N GLN A 127 9.24 5.69 -11.10
CA GLN A 127 8.08 5.34 -11.93
C GLN A 127 6.74 5.62 -11.21
N TYR A 128 6.78 6.01 -9.93
CA TYR A 128 5.58 6.33 -9.19
C TYR A 128 4.88 7.57 -9.76
N ASN A 129 3.57 7.47 -9.92
CA ASN A 129 2.67 8.61 -10.12
C ASN A 129 1.46 8.50 -9.19
N ASP A 130 0.70 9.58 -9.06
CA ASP A 130 -0.41 9.64 -8.12
C ASP A 130 -1.57 8.67 -8.46
N GLY A 131 -1.68 8.17 -9.70
CA GLY A 131 -2.61 7.11 -10.13
C GLY A 131 -2.14 5.68 -9.85
N SER A 132 -0.85 5.46 -9.55
CA SER A 132 -0.27 4.13 -9.40
C SER A 132 -0.99 3.26 -8.35
N ALA A 133 -1.35 3.84 -7.21
CA ALA A 133 -2.02 3.11 -6.12
C ALA A 133 -3.48 2.78 -6.48
N LEU A 134 -4.18 3.65 -7.23
CA LEU A 134 -5.53 3.39 -7.75
C LEU A 134 -5.49 2.24 -8.75
N ALA A 135 -4.59 2.28 -9.72
CA ALA A 135 -4.45 1.23 -10.74
C ALA A 135 -4.18 -0.14 -10.07
N TYR A 136 -3.28 -0.19 -9.09
CA TYR A 136 -3.00 -1.41 -8.34
C TYR A 136 -4.23 -1.92 -7.58
N TYR A 137 -4.99 -1.01 -6.93
CA TYR A 137 -6.21 -1.36 -6.20
C TYR A 137 -7.28 -1.95 -7.13
N LEU A 138 -7.56 -1.28 -8.25
CA LEU A 138 -8.57 -1.73 -9.21
C LEU A 138 -8.22 -3.06 -9.86
N ASN A 139 -6.95 -3.29 -10.18
CA ASN A 139 -6.49 -4.56 -10.74
C ASN A 139 -6.74 -5.75 -9.79
N GLY A 140 -6.56 -5.56 -8.48
CA GLY A 140 -6.79 -6.61 -7.47
C GLY A 140 -8.23 -6.67 -6.93
N ARG A 141 -9.11 -5.70 -7.26
CA ARG A 141 -10.43 -5.54 -6.61
C ARG A 141 -11.32 -6.77 -6.71
N HIS A 142 -11.30 -7.45 -7.83
CA HIS A 142 -12.13 -8.64 -8.07
C HIS A 142 -11.82 -9.83 -7.12
N MET A 143 -10.65 -9.83 -6.47
CA MET A 143 -10.25 -10.86 -5.50
C MET A 143 -10.54 -10.45 -4.04
N MET A 144 -11.07 -9.26 -3.80
CA MET A 144 -11.23 -8.72 -2.45
C MET A 144 -12.65 -8.97 -1.92
N LEU A 145 -12.73 -9.64 -0.76
CA LEU A 145 -13.94 -9.67 0.07
C LEU A 145 -13.88 -8.49 1.05
N ILE A 146 -14.20 -7.31 0.58
CA ILE A 146 -14.17 -6.07 1.36
C ILE A 146 -15.59 -5.50 1.45
N ASP A 147 -15.93 -4.93 2.61
CA ASP A 147 -17.18 -4.21 2.84
C ASP A 147 -17.38 -3.07 1.83
N ASP A 148 -18.61 -2.89 1.33
CA ASP A 148 -18.91 -1.92 0.26
C ASP A 148 -18.61 -0.47 0.65
N GLU A 149 -18.85 -0.08 1.93
CA GLU A 149 -18.53 1.27 2.42
C GLU A 149 -17.00 1.48 2.45
N ALA A 150 -16.25 0.46 2.87
CA ALA A 150 -14.79 0.51 2.90
C ALA A 150 -14.20 0.55 1.49
N ASP A 151 -14.74 -0.24 0.54
CA ASP A 151 -14.34 -0.20 -0.86
C ASP A 151 -14.63 1.15 -1.51
N TYR A 152 -15.84 1.67 -1.31
CA TYR A 152 -16.22 2.98 -1.83
C TYR A 152 -15.27 4.08 -1.32
N LEU A 153 -15.01 4.11 -0.01
CA LEU A 153 -14.12 5.12 0.59
C LEU A 153 -12.67 4.98 0.08
N ALA A 154 -12.16 3.76 -0.04
CA ALA A 154 -10.81 3.52 -0.57
C ALA A 154 -10.68 4.00 -2.01
N ARG A 155 -11.62 3.64 -2.88
CA ARG A 155 -11.65 4.11 -4.29
C ARG A 155 -11.78 5.61 -4.38
N TYR A 156 -12.66 6.22 -3.59
CA TYR A 156 -12.83 7.67 -3.55
C TYR A 156 -11.53 8.39 -3.22
N LEU A 157 -10.84 7.98 -2.14
CA LEU A 157 -9.58 8.60 -1.70
C LEU A 157 -8.46 8.43 -2.75
N LEU A 158 -8.35 7.25 -3.37
CA LEU A 158 -7.35 6.98 -4.39
C LEU A 158 -7.63 7.76 -5.69
N THR A 159 -8.89 7.88 -6.10
CA THR A 159 -9.30 8.70 -7.26
C THR A 159 -9.02 10.18 -7.02
N MET A 160 -9.29 10.68 -5.82
CA MET A 160 -8.97 12.07 -5.46
C MET A 160 -7.47 12.37 -5.53
N LEU A 161 -6.63 11.40 -5.18
CA LEU A 161 -5.17 11.53 -5.32
C LEU A 161 -4.76 11.59 -6.79
N ASP A 162 -5.25 10.67 -7.61
CA ASP A 162 -4.98 10.58 -9.06
C ASP A 162 -5.35 11.89 -9.77
N MET A 163 -6.56 12.38 -9.56
CA MET A 163 -7.03 13.66 -10.12
C MET A 163 -6.18 14.88 -9.70
N ARG A 164 -5.52 14.84 -8.53
CA ARG A 164 -4.58 15.89 -8.11
C ARG A 164 -3.25 15.80 -8.86
N GLY A 165 -2.78 14.60 -9.13
CA GLY A 165 -1.57 14.33 -9.92
C GLY A 165 -1.72 14.87 -11.33
N ASP A 166 -2.83 14.59 -12.00
CA ASP A 166 -3.12 15.09 -13.35
C ASP A 166 -3.16 16.63 -13.43
N ARG A 167 -3.77 17.28 -12.43
CA ARG A 167 -3.79 18.75 -12.37
C ARG A 167 -2.41 19.38 -12.21
N LYS A 168 -1.51 18.74 -11.45
CA LYS A 168 -0.11 19.20 -11.32
C LYS A 168 0.65 19.05 -12.64
N SER A 169 0.50 17.91 -13.31
CA SER A 169 1.12 17.62 -14.61
C SER A 169 0.69 18.63 -15.67
N THR A 170 -0.60 18.94 -15.74
CA THR A 170 -1.17 19.90 -16.68
C THR A 170 -0.65 21.32 -16.41
N ARG A 171 -0.52 21.75 -15.16
CA ARG A 171 0.03 23.06 -14.79
C ARG A 171 1.52 23.19 -15.13
N LEU A 172 2.31 22.14 -14.90
CA LEU A 172 3.73 22.13 -15.27
C LEU A 172 3.93 22.23 -16.79
N ASN A 173 3.14 21.47 -17.57
CA ASN A 173 3.20 21.51 -19.02
C ASN A 173 2.74 22.87 -19.61
N SER A 174 1.78 23.55 -19.00
CA SER A 174 1.35 24.88 -19.42
C SER A 174 2.41 25.94 -19.10
N SER A 175 3.11 25.85 -17.98
CA SER A 175 4.19 26.79 -17.63
C SER A 175 5.43 26.59 -18.50
N HIS A 176 5.73 25.39 -18.96
CA HIS A 176 6.82 25.15 -19.95
C HIS A 176 6.46 25.69 -21.32
N LYS A 177 5.21 25.61 -21.78
CA LYS A 177 4.75 26.20 -23.04
C LYS A 177 4.83 27.74 -23.03
N HIS A 178 4.65 28.39 -21.91
CA HIS A 178 4.80 29.86 -21.80
C HIS A 178 6.25 30.33 -21.83
N ARG A 179 7.20 29.56 -21.30
CA ARG A 179 8.65 29.89 -21.32
C ARG A 179 9.30 29.76 -22.72
N SER A 180 8.76 28.86 -23.56
CA SER A 180 9.30 28.66 -24.92
C SER A 180 8.77 29.65 -25.96
N ARG A 181 7.95 30.63 -25.58
CA ARG A 181 7.37 31.66 -26.47
C ARG A 181 7.85 33.07 -26.20
N MET A 182 8.95 33.27 -25.47
CA MET A 182 9.59 34.58 -25.42
C MET A 182 10.46 34.75 -26.68
N PRO A 183 10.19 35.74 -27.54
CA PRO A 183 11.05 36.02 -28.67
C PRO A 183 12.39 36.54 -28.13
N SER A 184 13.51 36.02 -28.67
CA SER A 184 14.78 36.65 -28.52
C SER A 184 14.71 38.01 -29.23
N SER A 185 14.70 39.07 -28.44
CA SER A 185 14.92 40.44 -28.98
C SER A 185 16.35 40.56 -29.48
N ALA A 186 16.43 40.84 -30.79
CA ALA A 186 17.62 41.25 -31.46
C ALA A 186 18.20 42.55 -30.84
#